data_59e7c8563bdf6cdc4e7cc9a3b120fd75
#
_entry.id   59e7c8563bdf6cdc4e7cc9a3b120fd75
#
_cell.length_a   1.000
_cell.length_b   1.000
_cell.length_c   1.000
_cell.angle_alpha   90.00
_cell.angle_beta   90.00
_cell.angle_gamma   90.00
#
_symmetry.space_group_name_H-M   'P 1'
#
loop_
_entity.id
_entity.type
_entity.pdbx_description
1 polymer ?
#
loop_
_entity_poly.entity_id
_entity_poly.type
_entity_poly.pdbx_seq_one_letter_code
_entity_poly.pdbx_strand_id
1 'polypeptide(L)'
;MSALFTTRRAMLKGAVGLGGLAAIPAWARAMLHGPIRQGFDEVSGRVIDLAVGQGAIEVAGRSGHAFAVNGSVPGPLVRLKEGEAVTLRVANHLAQDTSIHWHGLLLPFQFDGVPGVSFPGIKPGETFVYELPALRQSGTYWWHSHSNLQEQAGHYGPIIIDPAGPDPVQADRDYVLLLSEFSPLHPHTIMAKLKKGEEYFNRQKTSWTDDYRLSGSDRRMWAGMRMMPTDIADVTGSTYTYLINGHAPEDSLEYLFSPGERVRLRIINGSAMSFFNIRIPGVRMSVVQADGKNVRPIEVDEFQIGTAETYDIVVEPTTEAHTIVAEAMDRSGMAVATLASRAGARAPVPSLRDPVLLTMTDMGHGGMDHSGGDHSNMGHAPSTGGMDHGSMKMRDTSSLPPNVAVGPGIDMVSANPADRMGDPGLGLDNVGHKVLTYRDLTALEPNDDPRKPSRHMQIHLTGNMERYMWSFDGRKFNAVADQPIRFAYNERVRVKLVNDTMMAHPIHLHGHFFELVNGADRMHQPQKHTVIVQPGGSATFDLTADEPGDWAFHCHLLYHMHAGMFQIVTVASPDGEA
;
A
#
# COMPACT_ATOMS: atom_id res chain seq x y z
N MET A 1 -10.69 49.13 40.37
CA MET A 1 -10.04 49.25 39.04
C MET A 1 -8.71 48.48 39.10
N SER A 2 -8.67 47.25 38.63
CA SER A 2 -7.47 46.39 38.64
C SER A 2 -6.83 46.50 37.26
N ALA A 3 -5.63 47.06 37.18
CA ALA A 3 -4.87 47.19 35.95
C ALA A 3 -4.24 45.83 35.61
N LEU A 4 -4.64 45.27 34.48
CA LEU A 4 -4.03 44.07 33.85
C LEU A 4 -2.66 44.46 33.30
N PHE A 5 -1.59 44.10 34.02
CA PHE A 5 -0.22 44.16 33.50
C PHE A 5 0.01 42.99 32.55
N THR A 6 -0.13 43.23 31.25
CA THR A 6 0.35 42.30 30.21
C THR A 6 1.87 42.39 30.14
N THR A 7 2.55 41.30 30.41
CA THR A 7 4.02 41.22 30.33
C THR A 7 4.49 41.34 28.89
N ARG A 8 5.66 41.98 28.66
CA ARG A 8 6.32 42.07 27.33
C ARG A 8 6.40 40.74 26.59
N ARG A 9 6.49 39.62 27.33
CA ARG A 9 6.53 38.27 26.78
C ARG A 9 5.16 37.80 26.24
N ALA A 10 4.06 38.27 26.81
CA ALA A 10 2.70 37.99 26.31
C ALA A 10 2.39 38.83 25.06
N MET A 11 2.88 40.08 25.00
CA MET A 11 2.78 40.93 23.80
C MET A 11 3.61 40.38 22.64
N LEU A 12 4.83 39.87 22.88
CA LEU A 12 5.66 39.24 21.84
C LEU A 12 5.06 37.94 21.32
N LYS A 13 4.46 37.12 22.18
CA LYS A 13 3.75 35.92 21.75
C LYS A 13 2.46 36.25 20.97
N GLY A 14 1.75 37.28 21.33
CA GLY A 14 0.59 37.78 20.58
C GLY A 14 0.96 38.38 19.22
N ALA A 15 2.09 39.10 19.16
CA ALA A 15 2.58 39.71 17.91
C ALA A 15 3.13 38.63 16.92
N VAL A 16 3.78 37.59 17.44
CA VAL A 16 4.23 36.45 16.60
C VAL A 16 3.04 35.64 16.07
N GLY A 17 1.98 35.43 16.86
CA GLY A 17 0.75 34.76 16.42
C GLY A 17 -0.02 35.56 15.34
N LEU A 18 -0.06 36.88 15.45
CA LEU A 18 -0.70 37.74 14.45
C LEU A 18 0.19 37.95 13.20
N GLY A 19 1.51 37.98 13.37
CA GLY A 19 2.47 38.07 12.28
C GLY A 19 2.51 36.81 11.43
N GLY A 20 2.34 35.62 12.04
CA GLY A 20 2.28 34.34 11.32
C GLY A 20 1.06 34.23 10.39
N LEU A 21 -0.11 34.73 10.84
CA LEU A 21 -1.31 34.75 9.99
C LEU A 21 -1.19 35.74 8.80
N ALA A 22 -0.37 36.80 8.93
CA ALA A 22 -0.14 37.73 7.83
C ALA A 22 0.83 37.22 6.76
N ALA A 23 1.63 36.19 7.07
CA ALA A 23 2.58 35.57 6.15
C ALA A 23 1.95 34.44 5.32
N ILE A 24 0.72 33.99 5.64
CA ILE A 24 0.03 32.97 4.87
C ILE A 24 -0.37 33.54 3.50
N PRO A 25 0.05 32.94 2.38
CA PRO A 25 -0.36 33.37 1.04
C PRO A 25 -1.89 33.41 0.91
N ALA A 26 -2.40 34.37 0.13
CA ALA A 26 -3.85 34.59 0.00
C ALA A 26 -4.57 33.32 -0.53
N TRP A 27 -3.94 32.57 -1.42
CA TRP A 27 -4.46 31.31 -1.95
C TRP A 27 -4.60 30.24 -0.86
N ALA A 28 -3.63 30.13 0.05
CA ALA A 28 -3.66 29.16 1.14
C ALA A 28 -4.76 29.50 2.19
N ARG A 29 -5.04 30.79 2.40
CA ARG A 29 -6.14 31.22 3.30
C ARG A 29 -7.53 30.86 2.73
N ALA A 30 -7.71 30.98 1.42
CA ALA A 30 -8.97 30.67 0.78
C ALA A 30 -9.32 29.17 0.86
N MET A 31 -8.31 28.28 0.87
CA MET A 31 -8.47 26.84 0.93
C MET A 31 -8.79 26.27 2.33
N LEU A 32 -8.62 27.08 3.39
CA LEU A 32 -8.81 26.64 4.79
C LEU A 32 -10.20 26.93 5.38
N HIS A 33 -11.10 27.60 4.66
CA HIS A 33 -12.34 28.14 5.21
C HIS A 33 -13.61 27.42 4.75
N GLY A 34 -13.55 26.11 4.53
CA GLY A 34 -14.72 25.29 4.22
C GLY A 34 -14.72 23.95 4.95
N PRO A 35 -15.85 23.23 4.96
CA PRO A 35 -15.86 21.83 5.39
C PRO A 35 -14.97 21.01 4.47
N ILE A 36 -14.29 19.99 5.03
CA ILE A 36 -13.51 19.04 4.24
C ILE A 36 -14.45 18.30 3.30
N ARG A 37 -14.12 18.32 2.01
CA ARG A 37 -14.92 17.68 0.95
C ARG A 37 -14.42 16.26 0.68
N GLN A 38 -15.32 15.39 0.29
CA GLN A 38 -14.98 14.09 -0.33
C GLN A 38 -14.66 14.30 -1.81
N GLY A 39 -13.76 13.46 -2.34
CA GLY A 39 -13.29 13.57 -3.71
C GLY A 39 -12.17 14.60 -3.87
N PHE A 40 -11.64 14.71 -5.07
CA PHE A 40 -10.53 15.60 -5.39
C PHE A 40 -10.80 16.42 -6.65
N ASP A 41 -10.17 17.59 -6.71
CA ASP A 41 -10.02 18.41 -7.91
C ASP A 41 -8.68 18.09 -8.57
N GLU A 42 -8.52 18.40 -9.85
CA GLU A 42 -7.24 18.31 -10.55
C GLU A 42 -6.46 19.62 -10.42
N VAL A 43 -5.16 19.53 -10.15
CA VAL A 43 -4.21 20.63 -10.20
C VAL A 43 -3.07 20.27 -11.16
N SER A 44 -2.68 21.24 -11.98
CA SER A 44 -1.66 21.06 -13.01
C SER A 44 -0.84 22.34 -13.24
N GLY A 45 0.22 22.24 -14.03
CA GLY A 45 1.07 23.37 -14.37
C GLY A 45 2.48 23.27 -13.78
N ARG A 46 3.31 24.29 -14.07
CA ARG A 46 4.72 24.30 -13.65
C ARG A 46 4.93 24.75 -12.21
N VAL A 47 3.96 25.38 -11.62
CA VAL A 47 3.95 25.79 -10.19
C VAL A 47 2.62 25.39 -9.62
N ILE A 48 2.64 24.51 -8.62
CA ILE A 48 1.44 23.96 -7.97
C ILE A 48 1.52 24.24 -6.48
N ASP A 49 0.42 24.78 -5.94
CA ASP A 49 0.28 25.12 -4.53
C ASP A 49 -0.59 24.08 -3.81
N LEU A 50 -0.05 23.52 -2.73
CA LEU A 50 -0.73 22.55 -1.87
C LEU A 50 -0.78 23.08 -0.43
N ALA A 51 -1.97 23.16 0.14
CA ALA A 51 -2.20 23.64 1.50
C ALA A 51 -2.68 22.49 2.38
N VAL A 52 -1.88 22.11 3.37
CA VAL A 52 -2.21 21.04 4.32
C VAL A 52 -2.95 21.62 5.51
N GLY A 53 -4.16 21.16 5.76
CA GLY A 53 -5.00 21.55 6.89
C GLY A 53 -5.63 20.32 7.56
N GLN A 54 -6.42 20.57 8.59
CA GLN A 54 -7.15 19.50 9.29
C GLN A 54 -8.55 19.94 9.68
N GLY A 55 -9.46 18.99 9.83
CA GLY A 55 -10.83 19.29 10.25
C GLY A 55 -11.66 18.04 10.45
N ALA A 56 -12.94 18.23 10.69
CA ALA A 56 -13.90 17.15 10.70
C ALA A 56 -14.30 16.78 9.26
N ILE A 57 -14.50 15.50 9.06
CA ILE A 57 -15.07 14.93 7.83
C ILE A 57 -16.20 13.97 8.21
N GLU A 58 -17.21 13.89 7.37
CA GLU A 58 -18.30 12.94 7.51
C GLU A 58 -18.28 11.97 6.32
N VAL A 59 -18.30 10.67 6.59
CA VAL A 59 -18.31 9.60 5.59
C VAL A 59 -19.38 8.59 5.98
N ALA A 60 -20.35 8.34 5.11
CA ALA A 60 -21.46 7.42 5.35
C ALA A 60 -22.15 7.64 6.72
N GLY A 61 -22.41 8.90 7.08
CA GLY A 61 -23.03 9.29 8.35
C GLY A 61 -22.16 9.11 9.60
N ARG A 62 -20.85 8.86 9.43
CA ARG A 62 -19.87 8.70 10.52
C ARG A 62 -18.90 9.88 10.50
N SER A 63 -18.84 10.63 11.61
CA SER A 63 -17.91 11.74 11.75
C SER A 63 -16.54 11.28 12.21
N GLY A 64 -15.49 11.86 11.64
CA GLY A 64 -14.11 11.62 12.01
C GLY A 64 -13.24 12.85 11.86
N HIS A 65 -11.95 12.71 12.15
CA HIS A 65 -10.93 13.73 11.94
C HIS A 65 -10.15 13.41 10.66
N ALA A 66 -9.87 14.45 9.87
CA ALA A 66 -9.08 14.29 8.65
C ALA A 66 -7.96 15.34 8.53
N PHE A 67 -6.87 14.94 7.88
CA PHE A 67 -5.85 15.83 7.33
C PHE A 67 -6.16 15.99 5.83
N ALA A 68 -6.52 17.20 5.44
CA ALA A 68 -6.93 17.51 4.08
C ALA A 68 -5.84 18.32 3.35
N VAL A 69 -5.69 18.09 2.06
CA VAL A 69 -4.88 18.94 1.20
C VAL A 69 -5.81 19.67 0.24
N ASN A 70 -5.66 21.00 0.19
CA ASN A 70 -6.57 21.89 -0.54
C ASN A 70 -8.06 21.70 -0.15
N GLY A 71 -8.30 21.31 1.11
CA GLY A 71 -9.65 21.18 1.69
C GLY A 71 -10.43 19.93 1.26
N SER A 72 -9.78 18.92 0.68
CA SER A 72 -10.41 17.67 0.26
C SER A 72 -9.69 16.42 0.76
N VAL A 73 -10.41 15.30 0.83
CA VAL A 73 -9.90 13.95 1.06
C VAL A 73 -10.59 13.00 0.06
N PRO A 74 -9.81 12.33 -0.80
CA PRO A 74 -8.39 12.53 -1.06
C PRO A 74 -8.04 13.98 -1.40
N GLY A 75 -6.79 14.38 -1.19
CA GLY A 75 -6.28 15.63 -1.69
C GLY A 75 -6.19 15.65 -3.22
N PRO A 76 -5.79 16.77 -3.86
CA PRO A 76 -5.93 16.98 -5.30
C PRO A 76 -5.16 15.94 -6.13
N LEU A 77 -5.72 15.59 -7.28
CA LEU A 77 -5.00 14.95 -8.37
C LEU A 77 -3.93 15.91 -8.89
N VAL A 78 -2.67 15.57 -8.69
CA VAL A 78 -1.55 16.31 -9.24
C VAL A 78 -1.24 15.75 -10.63
N ARG A 79 -1.56 16.53 -11.69
CA ARG A 79 -1.31 16.12 -13.07
C ARG A 79 -0.08 16.81 -13.62
N LEU A 80 0.91 16.04 -14.01
CA LEU A 80 2.23 16.45 -14.45
C LEU A 80 2.49 15.94 -15.87
N LYS A 81 3.65 16.33 -16.44
CA LYS A 81 4.07 15.87 -17.74
C LYS A 81 5.54 15.44 -17.74
N GLU A 82 5.81 14.30 -18.34
CA GLU A 82 7.16 13.81 -18.55
C GLU A 82 7.99 14.82 -19.36
N GLY A 83 9.26 15.00 -18.98
CA GLY A 83 10.18 15.96 -19.60
C GLY A 83 9.99 17.40 -19.09
N GLU A 84 9.02 17.70 -18.24
CA GLU A 84 8.83 19.03 -17.66
C GLU A 84 9.30 19.09 -16.21
N ALA A 85 9.96 20.20 -15.84
CA ALA A 85 10.25 20.51 -14.45
C ALA A 85 9.03 21.15 -13.78
N VAL A 86 8.83 20.87 -12.50
CA VAL A 86 7.71 21.40 -11.73
C VAL A 86 8.16 21.87 -10.34
N THR A 87 7.57 22.97 -9.89
CA THR A 87 7.73 23.49 -8.53
C THR A 87 6.45 23.22 -7.73
N LEU A 88 6.55 22.43 -6.67
CA LEU A 88 5.43 22.14 -5.78
C LEU A 88 5.67 22.88 -4.45
N ARG A 89 4.76 23.77 -4.08
CA ARG A 89 4.85 24.55 -2.83
C ARG A 89 3.84 24.00 -1.84
N VAL A 90 4.33 23.40 -0.74
CA VAL A 90 3.50 22.78 0.29
C VAL A 90 3.48 23.65 1.54
N ALA A 91 2.35 24.25 1.84
CA ALA A 91 2.14 25.08 3.03
C ALA A 91 1.51 24.24 4.17
N ASN A 92 2.17 24.22 5.32
CA ASN A 92 1.70 23.51 6.51
C ASN A 92 0.87 24.43 7.43
N HIS A 93 -0.43 24.21 7.51
CA HIS A 93 -1.35 24.91 8.41
C HIS A 93 -1.74 24.06 9.64
N LEU A 94 -1.10 22.93 9.84
CA LEU A 94 -1.29 22.11 11.03
C LEU A 94 -0.55 22.71 12.23
N ALA A 95 -0.92 22.26 13.43
CA ALA A 95 -0.18 22.55 14.66
C ALA A 95 0.99 21.58 14.90
N GLN A 96 1.27 20.68 13.95
CA GLN A 96 2.32 19.67 13.97
C GLN A 96 3.08 19.64 12.65
N ASP A 97 4.23 19.00 12.65
CA ASP A 97 5.02 18.78 11.44
C ASP A 97 4.23 17.94 10.42
N THR A 98 4.48 18.19 9.15
CA THR A 98 3.93 17.39 8.04
C THR A 98 4.98 17.15 6.97
N SER A 99 4.64 16.34 5.97
CA SER A 99 5.47 16.05 4.81
C SER A 99 4.60 15.60 3.65
N ILE A 100 5.14 15.61 2.45
CA ILE A 100 4.60 14.87 1.30
C ILE A 100 5.74 14.05 0.70
N HIS A 101 5.53 12.75 0.64
CA HIS A 101 6.32 11.83 -0.18
C HIS A 101 5.63 11.65 -1.53
N TRP A 102 6.41 11.68 -2.59
CA TRP A 102 5.98 11.52 -3.98
C TRP A 102 6.22 10.08 -4.40
N HIS A 103 5.29 9.22 -4.06
CA HIS A 103 5.44 7.78 -4.13
C HIS A 103 5.67 7.27 -5.55
N GLY A 104 6.78 6.56 -5.77
CA GLY A 104 7.18 6.00 -7.04
C GLY A 104 7.84 6.98 -8.02
N LEU A 105 8.08 8.23 -7.62
CA LEU A 105 8.77 9.21 -8.45
C LEU A 105 10.30 9.10 -8.30
N LEU A 106 11.01 9.18 -9.44
CA LEU A 106 12.47 9.25 -9.50
C LEU A 106 12.89 10.71 -9.35
N LEU A 107 13.31 11.08 -8.14
CA LEU A 107 13.62 12.46 -7.74
C LEU A 107 14.99 12.53 -7.05
N PRO A 108 15.63 13.71 -7.01
CA PRO A 108 16.72 13.93 -6.07
C PRO A 108 16.29 13.66 -4.63
N PHE A 109 17.10 12.89 -3.86
CA PHE A 109 16.67 12.32 -2.58
C PHE A 109 16.16 13.36 -1.57
N GLN A 110 16.70 14.60 -1.58
CA GLN A 110 16.26 15.69 -0.71
C GLN A 110 14.80 16.11 -0.94
N PHE A 111 14.18 15.71 -2.05
CA PHE A 111 12.78 15.96 -2.38
C PHE A 111 11.88 14.73 -2.22
N ASP A 112 12.42 13.61 -1.72
CA ASP A 112 11.68 12.38 -1.48
C ASP A 112 10.56 12.53 -0.40
N GLY A 113 10.76 13.47 0.54
CA GLY A 113 9.72 13.86 1.47
C GLY A 113 9.59 13.02 2.73
N VAL A 114 10.63 12.29 3.13
CA VAL A 114 10.66 11.48 4.36
C VAL A 114 11.37 12.24 5.49
N PRO A 115 10.64 12.69 6.54
CA PRO A 115 11.23 13.43 7.65
C PRO A 115 12.30 12.62 8.40
N GLY A 116 13.45 13.26 8.63
CA GLY A 116 14.58 12.63 9.34
C GLY A 116 15.42 11.67 8.49
N VAL A 117 15.07 11.48 7.21
CA VAL A 117 15.86 10.74 6.20
C VAL A 117 16.29 11.70 5.11
N SER A 118 15.36 12.19 4.29
CA SER A 118 15.65 13.04 3.14
C SER A 118 15.54 14.55 3.43
N PHE A 119 14.77 14.94 4.45
CA PHE A 119 14.58 16.34 4.84
C PHE A 119 14.05 16.47 6.28
N PRO A 120 14.02 17.70 6.87
CA PRO A 120 13.63 17.89 8.28
C PRO A 120 12.10 17.86 8.53
N GLY A 121 11.27 17.71 7.50
CA GLY A 121 9.82 17.91 7.57
C GLY A 121 9.42 19.38 7.44
N ILE A 122 8.13 19.63 7.24
CA ILE A 122 7.55 20.98 7.10
C ILE A 122 6.96 21.38 8.44
N LYS A 123 7.53 22.41 9.08
CA LYS A 123 7.10 22.89 10.41
C LYS A 123 5.75 23.62 10.35
N PRO A 124 5.01 23.73 11.47
CA PRO A 124 3.80 24.53 11.56
C PRO A 124 3.99 25.97 11.05
N GLY A 125 3.17 26.39 10.10
CA GLY A 125 3.20 27.72 9.48
C GLY A 125 4.28 27.91 8.41
N GLU A 126 5.09 26.90 8.11
CA GLU A 126 6.09 26.96 7.05
C GLU A 126 5.55 26.49 5.70
N THR A 127 6.24 26.88 4.65
CA THR A 127 6.04 26.36 3.28
C THR A 127 7.36 25.76 2.81
N PHE A 128 7.32 24.51 2.38
CA PHE A 128 8.44 23.84 1.73
C PHE A 128 8.25 23.85 0.22
N VAL A 129 9.35 24.05 -0.52
CA VAL A 129 9.35 24.11 -1.98
C VAL A 129 10.10 22.93 -2.53
N TYR A 130 9.39 22.06 -3.23
CA TYR A 130 9.95 20.94 -3.98
C TYR A 130 10.24 21.43 -5.40
N GLU A 131 11.50 21.57 -5.75
CA GLU A 131 11.95 21.94 -7.10
C GLU A 131 12.30 20.67 -7.87
N LEU A 132 11.30 20.03 -8.47
CA LEU A 132 11.50 18.78 -9.18
C LEU A 132 12.10 19.07 -10.56
N PRO A 133 13.20 18.37 -10.92
CA PRO A 133 13.78 18.49 -12.26
C PRO A 133 12.81 17.94 -13.33
N ALA A 134 13.21 18.03 -14.60
CA ALA A 134 12.45 17.39 -15.67
C ALA A 134 12.19 15.92 -15.35
N LEU A 135 10.90 15.55 -15.26
CA LEU A 135 10.48 14.20 -14.88
C LEU A 135 10.92 13.19 -15.94
N ARG A 136 11.48 12.05 -15.50
CA ARG A 136 12.05 11.02 -16.37
C ARG A 136 11.11 9.83 -16.59
N GLN A 137 9.83 9.98 -16.25
CA GLN A 137 8.85 8.90 -16.23
C GLN A 137 7.46 9.42 -16.49
N SER A 138 6.61 8.57 -17.04
CA SER A 138 5.17 8.76 -17.15
C SER A 138 4.44 7.64 -16.41
N GLY A 139 3.14 7.77 -16.20
CA GLY A 139 2.32 6.73 -15.57
C GLY A 139 1.46 7.22 -14.42
N THR A 140 0.93 6.24 -13.67
CA THR A 140 0.03 6.43 -12.53
C THR A 140 0.78 6.23 -11.23
N TYR A 141 0.74 7.23 -10.38
CA TYR A 141 1.43 7.31 -9.08
C TYR A 141 0.50 7.93 -8.03
N TRP A 142 1.04 8.21 -6.85
CA TRP A 142 0.30 8.90 -5.80
C TRP A 142 1.24 9.65 -4.85
N TRP A 143 0.72 10.41 -3.94
CA TRP A 143 1.47 11.12 -2.91
C TRP A 143 0.78 10.95 -1.56
N HIS A 144 1.57 10.92 -0.48
CA HIS A 144 1.05 10.79 0.88
C HIS A 144 2.01 11.36 1.92
N SER A 145 1.51 11.53 3.15
CA SER A 145 2.35 11.97 4.26
C SER A 145 3.22 10.84 4.80
N HIS A 146 4.47 11.13 5.04
CA HIS A 146 5.38 10.29 5.84
C HIS A 146 5.50 10.79 7.29
N SER A 147 4.66 11.74 7.72
CA SER A 147 4.67 12.31 9.07
C SER A 147 3.64 11.63 9.96
N ASN A 148 4.08 11.00 11.06
CA ASN A 148 3.20 10.34 12.02
C ASN A 148 2.24 9.34 11.33
N LEU A 149 0.96 9.42 11.68
CA LEU A 149 -0.11 8.60 11.12
C LEU A 149 -1.08 9.44 10.28
N GLN A 150 -0.59 10.52 9.65
CA GLN A 150 -1.44 11.46 8.89
C GLN A 150 -2.05 10.81 7.63
N GLU A 151 -1.34 9.86 7.00
CA GLU A 151 -1.83 9.08 5.87
C GLU A 151 -3.17 8.39 6.19
N GLN A 152 -3.27 7.68 7.32
CA GLN A 152 -4.52 7.02 7.73
C GLN A 152 -5.71 7.99 7.85
N ALA A 153 -5.45 9.26 8.09
CA ALA A 153 -6.48 10.27 8.29
C ALA A 153 -6.71 11.16 7.05
N GLY A 154 -6.28 10.74 5.85
CA GLY A 154 -6.65 11.40 4.61
C GLY A 154 -5.55 12.23 3.93
N HIS A 155 -4.33 12.26 4.47
CA HIS A 155 -3.24 13.01 3.86
C HIS A 155 -2.58 12.23 2.71
N TYR A 156 -3.31 12.05 1.63
CA TYR A 156 -2.89 11.37 0.39
C TYR A 156 -3.69 11.89 -0.81
N GLY A 157 -3.18 11.65 -2.00
CA GLY A 157 -3.87 11.96 -3.26
C GLY A 157 -3.15 11.38 -4.48
N PRO A 158 -3.82 11.33 -5.64
CA PRO A 158 -3.30 10.72 -6.86
C PRO A 158 -2.30 11.63 -7.59
N ILE A 159 -1.40 11.01 -8.37
CA ILE A 159 -0.52 11.67 -9.34
C ILE A 159 -0.68 10.96 -10.68
N ILE A 160 -0.84 11.75 -11.74
CA ILE A 160 -0.70 11.27 -13.11
C ILE A 160 0.44 12.05 -13.78
N ILE A 161 1.35 11.33 -14.39
CA ILE A 161 2.39 11.93 -15.23
C ILE A 161 2.09 11.52 -16.67
N ASP A 162 1.61 12.47 -17.46
CA ASP A 162 1.34 12.24 -18.88
C ASP A 162 2.66 12.04 -19.64
N PRO A 163 2.72 11.11 -20.62
CA PRO A 163 3.93 10.88 -21.39
C PRO A 163 4.31 12.08 -22.25
N ALA A 164 5.61 12.25 -22.52
CA ALA A 164 6.12 13.30 -23.41
C ALA A 164 5.65 13.13 -24.87
N GLY A 165 5.49 11.88 -25.29
CA GLY A 165 4.99 11.48 -26.62
C GLY A 165 3.56 10.96 -26.57
N PRO A 166 3.10 10.29 -27.65
CA PRO A 166 1.80 9.59 -27.64
C PRO A 166 1.76 8.52 -26.54
N ASP A 167 0.65 8.47 -25.81
CA ASP A 167 0.46 7.43 -24.80
C ASP A 167 0.31 6.06 -25.52
N PRO A 168 1.12 5.04 -25.13
CA PRO A 168 0.99 3.70 -25.70
C PRO A 168 -0.34 3.03 -25.34
N VAL A 169 -0.97 3.44 -24.24
CA VAL A 169 -2.29 2.97 -23.81
C VAL A 169 -3.38 3.85 -24.43
N GLN A 170 -3.97 3.38 -25.51
CA GLN A 170 -5.08 4.10 -26.17
C GLN A 170 -6.39 3.84 -25.45
N ALA A 171 -7.10 4.89 -25.07
CA ALA A 171 -8.43 4.86 -24.46
C ALA A 171 -9.24 6.11 -24.86
N ASP A 172 -10.57 5.97 -24.91
CA ASP A 172 -11.49 7.07 -25.19
C ASP A 172 -11.85 7.84 -23.92
N ARG A 173 -11.78 7.17 -22.77
CA ARG A 173 -11.97 7.70 -21.42
C ARG A 173 -10.83 7.29 -20.50
N ASP A 174 -10.50 8.18 -19.57
CA ASP A 174 -9.45 7.97 -18.59
C ASP A 174 -9.93 8.44 -17.21
N TYR A 175 -10.04 7.52 -16.27
CA TYR A 175 -10.53 7.78 -14.92
C TYR A 175 -9.54 7.30 -13.86
N VAL A 176 -9.39 8.09 -12.80
CA VAL A 176 -8.57 7.74 -11.63
C VAL A 176 -9.47 7.18 -10.53
N LEU A 177 -9.11 6.02 -10.01
CA LEU A 177 -9.76 5.34 -8.90
C LEU A 177 -8.76 5.17 -7.75
N LEU A 178 -8.77 6.10 -6.81
CA LEU A 178 -7.96 5.99 -5.60
C LEU A 178 -8.77 5.27 -4.52
N LEU A 179 -8.31 4.06 -4.17
CA LEU A 179 -8.87 3.24 -3.10
C LEU A 179 -8.29 3.69 -1.76
N SER A 180 -9.12 3.74 -0.76
CA SER A 180 -8.71 4.10 0.60
C SER A 180 -9.70 3.58 1.64
N GLU A 181 -9.44 3.85 2.90
CA GLU A 181 -10.37 3.57 3.99
C GLU A 181 -10.51 4.76 4.95
N PHE A 182 -11.69 4.90 5.50
CA PHE A 182 -12.01 5.85 6.55
C PHE A 182 -12.32 5.14 7.87
N SER A 183 -11.83 5.69 8.98
CA SER A 183 -12.23 5.31 10.34
C SER A 183 -12.62 6.54 11.14
N PRO A 184 -13.71 6.49 11.96
CA PRO A 184 -14.02 7.56 12.90
C PRO A 184 -13.05 7.62 14.07
N LEU A 185 -12.23 6.57 14.25
CA LEU A 185 -11.22 6.52 15.30
C LEU A 185 -9.99 7.32 14.89
N HIS A 186 -9.44 8.07 15.82
CA HIS A 186 -8.15 8.73 15.61
C HIS A 186 -7.04 7.66 15.38
N PRO A 187 -6.12 7.86 14.41
CA PRO A 187 -5.09 6.86 14.05
C PRO A 187 -4.26 6.36 15.24
N HIS A 188 -3.88 7.25 16.17
CA HIS A 188 -3.18 6.85 17.40
C HIS A 188 -4.03 5.95 18.32
N THR A 189 -5.35 6.06 18.26
CA THR A 189 -6.23 5.15 18.99
C THR A 189 -6.21 3.76 18.39
N ILE A 190 -6.21 3.67 17.05
CA ILE A 190 -6.07 2.39 16.34
C ILE A 190 -4.73 1.74 16.73
N MET A 191 -3.62 2.46 16.59
CA MET A 191 -2.28 1.99 16.96
C MET A 191 -2.19 1.53 18.42
N ALA A 192 -2.79 2.29 19.35
CA ALA A 192 -2.80 1.93 20.77
C ALA A 192 -3.61 0.65 21.05
N LYS A 193 -4.64 0.38 20.26
CA LYS A 193 -5.45 -0.85 20.36
C LYS A 193 -4.71 -2.05 19.79
N LEU A 194 -4.08 -1.92 18.63
CA LEU A 194 -3.22 -2.95 18.01
C LEU A 194 -2.08 -3.37 18.95
N LYS A 195 -1.44 -2.42 19.64
CA LYS A 195 -0.40 -2.72 20.65
C LYS A 195 -0.91 -3.42 21.91
N LYS A 196 -2.22 -3.46 22.13
CA LYS A 196 -2.83 -4.21 23.26
C LYS A 196 -3.30 -5.60 22.88
N GLY A 197 -3.59 -5.81 21.60
CA GLY A 197 -4.02 -7.07 21.02
C GLY A 197 -4.21 -6.88 19.54
N GLU A 198 -3.38 -7.51 18.74
CA GLU A 198 -3.36 -7.42 17.28
C GLU A 198 -4.72 -7.73 16.66
N GLU A 199 -5.41 -8.72 17.20
CA GLU A 199 -6.73 -9.15 16.74
C GLU A 199 -7.90 -8.26 17.24
N TYR A 200 -7.61 -7.06 17.77
CA TYR A 200 -8.65 -6.18 18.34
C TYR A 200 -9.75 -5.84 17.32
N PHE A 201 -9.37 -5.62 16.05
CA PHE A 201 -10.30 -5.26 14.98
C PHE A 201 -10.74 -6.46 14.13
N ASN A 202 -10.22 -7.67 14.38
CA ASN A 202 -10.66 -8.87 13.69
C ASN A 202 -11.99 -9.37 14.32
N ARG A 203 -13.11 -9.17 13.64
CA ARG A 203 -14.43 -9.67 14.05
C ARG A 203 -14.82 -11.01 13.41
N GLN A 204 -13.97 -11.54 12.54
CA GLN A 204 -14.17 -12.83 11.88
C GLN A 204 -13.53 -13.98 12.66
N LYS A 205 -13.38 -13.83 14.00
CA LYS A 205 -12.81 -14.84 14.87
C LYS A 205 -13.63 -16.12 14.83
N THR A 206 -12.93 -17.23 14.68
CA THR A 206 -13.56 -18.55 14.73
C THR A 206 -13.87 -18.90 16.18
N SER A 207 -15.07 -19.41 16.45
CA SER A 207 -15.50 -19.94 17.74
C SER A 207 -15.78 -21.43 17.68
N TRP A 208 -15.99 -22.06 18.86
CA TRP A 208 -16.36 -23.47 18.92
C TRP A 208 -17.79 -23.74 18.40
N THR A 209 -18.60 -22.71 18.28
CA THR A 209 -20.02 -22.81 17.89
C THR A 209 -20.28 -22.37 16.46
N ASP A 210 -19.25 -21.90 15.73
CA ASP A 210 -19.42 -21.50 14.35
C ASP A 210 -19.58 -22.72 13.45
N ASP A 211 -20.51 -22.68 12.52
CA ASP A 211 -20.66 -23.65 11.42
C ASP A 211 -19.50 -23.58 10.42
N TYR A 212 -18.36 -23.10 10.88
CA TYR A 212 -17.24 -22.78 10.02
C TYR A 212 -16.47 -24.02 9.59
N ARG A 213 -16.07 -24.02 8.37
CA ARG A 213 -15.27 -24.90 7.51
C ARG A 213 -14.02 -25.52 8.13
N LEU A 214 -13.70 -25.26 9.39
CA LEU A 214 -12.61 -25.90 10.10
C LEU A 214 -13.07 -27.19 10.76
N SER A 215 -12.38 -28.28 10.45
CA SER A 215 -12.55 -29.53 11.17
C SER A 215 -12.15 -29.39 12.65
N GLY A 216 -12.60 -30.31 13.49
CA GLY A 216 -12.19 -30.32 14.90
C GLY A 216 -10.69 -30.52 15.09
N SER A 217 -9.99 -31.16 14.15
CA SER A 217 -8.53 -31.27 14.12
C SER A 217 -7.86 -29.93 13.82
N ASP A 218 -8.35 -29.22 12.80
CA ASP A 218 -7.80 -27.92 12.40
C ASP A 218 -7.98 -26.88 13.51
N ARG A 219 -9.14 -26.84 14.13
CA ARG A 219 -9.38 -25.94 15.29
C ARG A 219 -8.40 -26.21 16.44
N ARG A 220 -8.09 -27.50 16.73
CA ARG A 220 -7.09 -27.82 17.76
C ARG A 220 -5.68 -27.43 17.33
N MET A 221 -5.35 -27.59 16.06
CA MET A 221 -4.07 -27.20 15.49
C MET A 221 -3.85 -25.69 15.62
N TRP A 222 -4.79 -24.88 15.11
CA TRP A 222 -4.73 -23.42 15.20
C TRP A 222 -4.68 -22.92 16.65
N ALA A 223 -5.50 -23.50 17.53
CA ALA A 223 -5.48 -23.17 18.95
C ALA A 223 -4.15 -23.53 19.62
N GLY A 224 -3.53 -24.65 19.22
CA GLY A 224 -2.20 -25.06 19.69
C GLY A 224 -1.09 -24.09 19.28
N MET A 225 -1.21 -23.50 18.10
CA MET A 225 -0.30 -22.45 17.60
C MET A 225 -0.58 -21.07 18.22
N ARG A 226 -1.72 -20.89 18.90
CA ARG A 226 -2.23 -19.59 19.40
C ARG A 226 -2.43 -18.57 18.28
N MET A 227 -2.92 -19.01 17.16
CA MET A 227 -3.14 -18.23 15.95
C MET A 227 -4.57 -18.41 15.46
N MET A 228 -5.09 -17.41 14.75
CA MET A 228 -6.40 -17.45 14.11
C MET A 228 -6.23 -17.53 12.60
N PRO A 229 -6.83 -18.51 11.91
CA PRO A 229 -6.70 -18.62 10.45
C PRO A 229 -7.38 -17.48 9.68
N THR A 230 -8.18 -16.65 10.34
CA THR A 230 -8.83 -15.47 9.77
C THR A 230 -8.08 -14.18 10.04
N ASP A 231 -6.93 -14.23 10.72
CA ASP A 231 -6.16 -13.04 11.10
C ASP A 231 -5.18 -12.67 10.01
N ILE A 232 -5.72 -12.10 8.91
CA ILE A 232 -4.99 -11.72 7.71
C ILE A 232 -4.94 -10.21 7.49
N ALA A 233 -5.61 -9.43 8.35
CA ALA A 233 -5.65 -7.98 8.32
C ALA A 233 -5.82 -7.42 9.73
N ASP A 234 -4.91 -6.54 10.15
CA ASP A 234 -4.90 -5.93 11.49
C ASP A 234 -6.12 -5.05 11.74
N VAL A 235 -6.56 -4.31 10.73
CA VAL A 235 -7.69 -3.39 10.81
C VAL A 235 -8.66 -3.71 9.69
N THR A 236 -9.92 -3.93 10.04
CA THR A 236 -10.93 -4.49 9.14
C THR A 236 -12.15 -3.57 9.04
N GLY A 237 -13.16 -3.96 8.25
CA GLY A 237 -14.47 -3.31 8.19
C GLY A 237 -15.19 -3.20 9.54
N SER A 238 -14.61 -3.74 10.62
CA SER A 238 -15.07 -3.49 11.98
C SER A 238 -15.00 -2.02 12.40
N THR A 239 -14.07 -1.27 11.81
CA THR A 239 -13.94 0.19 12.00
C THR A 239 -13.85 0.93 10.67
N TYR A 240 -13.36 0.28 9.60
CA TYR A 240 -13.20 0.90 8.30
C TYR A 240 -14.50 0.99 7.51
N THR A 241 -14.65 2.08 6.78
CA THR A 241 -15.50 2.23 5.60
C THR A 241 -14.58 2.34 4.40
N TYR A 242 -14.71 1.44 3.42
CA TYR A 242 -13.84 1.41 2.24
C TYR A 242 -14.35 2.37 1.18
N LEU A 243 -13.43 3.08 0.51
CA LEU A 243 -13.73 4.22 -0.32
C LEU A 243 -13.10 4.10 -1.71
N ILE A 244 -13.78 4.67 -2.71
CA ILE A 244 -13.21 5.03 -4.01
C ILE A 244 -13.29 6.56 -4.14
N ASN A 245 -12.15 7.23 -4.34
CA ASN A 245 -12.05 8.68 -4.44
C ASN A 245 -12.71 9.43 -3.26
N GLY A 246 -12.62 8.85 -2.04
CA GLY A 246 -13.22 9.42 -0.84
C GLY A 246 -14.71 9.14 -0.68
N HIS A 247 -15.36 8.48 -1.63
CA HIS A 247 -16.79 8.16 -1.61
C HIS A 247 -17.04 6.74 -1.10
N ALA A 248 -17.99 6.62 -0.19
CA ALA A 248 -18.48 5.36 0.33
C ALA A 248 -19.43 4.67 -0.67
N PRO A 249 -19.72 3.37 -0.53
CA PRO A 249 -20.65 2.66 -1.41
C PRO A 249 -22.02 3.32 -1.53
N GLU A 250 -22.50 3.95 -0.46
CA GLU A 250 -23.78 4.64 -0.37
C GLU A 250 -23.85 5.90 -1.24
N ASP A 251 -22.69 6.52 -1.54
CA ASP A 251 -22.61 7.75 -2.33
C ASP A 251 -22.86 7.53 -3.83
N SER A 252 -22.89 6.26 -4.26
CA SER A 252 -23.25 5.86 -5.62
C SER A 252 -22.37 6.51 -6.71
N LEU A 253 -21.05 6.52 -6.51
CA LEU A 253 -20.06 7.10 -7.45
C LEU A 253 -20.20 6.49 -8.85
N GLU A 254 -20.19 7.34 -9.88
CA GLU A 254 -20.39 6.95 -11.29
C GLU A 254 -19.24 7.41 -12.17
N TYR A 255 -18.86 6.54 -13.13
CA TYR A 255 -17.98 6.85 -14.24
C TYR A 255 -18.73 6.60 -15.54
N LEU A 256 -18.80 7.60 -16.42
CA LEU A 256 -19.62 7.52 -17.62
C LEU A 256 -18.82 7.03 -18.82
N PHE A 257 -19.45 6.20 -19.67
CA PHE A 257 -18.92 5.77 -20.94
C PHE A 257 -20.00 5.80 -22.03
N SER A 258 -19.60 5.76 -23.29
CA SER A 258 -20.50 5.50 -24.41
C SER A 258 -20.26 4.09 -24.97
N PRO A 259 -21.29 3.38 -25.45
CA PRO A 259 -21.11 2.04 -26.01
C PRO A 259 -20.04 2.02 -27.11
N GLY A 260 -19.09 1.08 -26.99
CA GLY A 260 -17.97 0.95 -27.91
C GLY A 260 -16.72 1.76 -27.52
N GLU A 261 -16.78 2.59 -26.48
CA GLU A 261 -15.61 3.27 -25.94
C GLU A 261 -14.72 2.31 -25.13
N ARG A 262 -13.42 2.51 -25.27
CA ARG A 262 -12.39 1.92 -24.41
C ARG A 262 -12.15 2.84 -23.21
N VAL A 263 -12.33 2.31 -22.01
CA VAL A 263 -12.23 3.06 -20.76
C VAL A 263 -10.98 2.61 -20.01
N ARG A 264 -10.04 3.53 -19.78
CA ARG A 264 -8.90 3.32 -18.88
C ARG A 264 -9.32 3.66 -17.47
N LEU A 265 -9.07 2.74 -16.54
CA LEU A 265 -9.22 2.96 -15.12
C LEU A 265 -7.83 2.88 -14.48
N ARG A 266 -7.39 3.99 -13.90
CA ARG A 266 -6.12 4.11 -13.18
C ARG A 266 -6.37 3.84 -11.72
N ILE A 267 -6.04 2.64 -11.25
CA ILE A 267 -6.37 2.16 -9.91
C ILE A 267 -5.15 2.31 -9.02
N ILE A 268 -5.31 3.09 -7.96
CA ILE A 268 -4.29 3.38 -6.97
C ILE A 268 -4.77 2.85 -5.62
N ASN A 269 -3.99 2.03 -4.95
CA ASN A 269 -4.30 1.67 -3.58
C ASN A 269 -3.56 2.60 -2.60
N GLY A 270 -4.20 3.73 -2.28
CA GLY A 270 -3.72 4.71 -1.29
C GLY A 270 -4.26 4.46 0.12
N SER A 271 -4.65 3.23 0.45
CA SER A 271 -5.07 2.85 1.80
C SER A 271 -3.88 2.67 2.74
N ALA A 272 -4.08 2.91 4.01
CA ALA A 272 -3.03 2.74 5.02
C ALA A 272 -2.81 1.26 5.39
N MET A 273 -3.88 0.43 5.37
CA MET A 273 -3.81 -0.95 5.85
C MET A 273 -4.51 -1.99 4.97
N SER A 274 -5.28 -1.57 3.95
CA SER A 274 -6.19 -2.48 3.26
C SER A 274 -5.66 -2.93 1.90
N PHE A 275 -5.70 -4.24 1.66
CA PHE A 275 -5.58 -4.82 0.32
C PHE A 275 -6.97 -4.96 -0.28
N PHE A 276 -7.07 -4.83 -1.59
CA PHE A 276 -8.35 -5.01 -2.29
C PHE A 276 -8.26 -6.03 -3.42
N ASN A 277 -9.35 -6.74 -3.63
CA ASN A 277 -9.56 -7.59 -4.79
C ASN A 277 -10.47 -6.82 -5.76
N ILE A 278 -9.95 -6.53 -6.94
CA ILE A 278 -10.61 -5.69 -7.95
C ILE A 278 -11.23 -6.57 -9.00
N ARG A 279 -12.54 -6.40 -9.22
CA ARG A 279 -13.28 -7.06 -10.30
C ARG A 279 -14.41 -6.18 -10.83
N ILE A 280 -14.76 -6.39 -12.06
CA ILE A 280 -15.95 -5.80 -12.71
C ILE A 280 -16.77 -6.96 -13.26
N PRO A 281 -17.80 -7.44 -12.53
CA PRO A 281 -18.55 -8.62 -12.93
C PRO A 281 -19.07 -8.51 -14.37
N GLY A 282 -18.75 -9.52 -15.19
CA GLY A 282 -19.15 -9.58 -16.59
C GLY A 282 -18.31 -8.76 -17.57
N VAL A 283 -17.21 -8.13 -17.10
CA VAL A 283 -16.27 -7.37 -17.95
C VAL A 283 -14.87 -7.91 -17.77
N ARG A 284 -14.19 -8.25 -18.87
CA ARG A 284 -12.75 -8.52 -18.86
C ARG A 284 -11.96 -7.25 -18.69
N MET A 285 -10.91 -7.32 -17.91
CA MET A 285 -9.99 -6.23 -17.64
C MET A 285 -8.65 -6.52 -18.30
N SER A 286 -8.19 -5.62 -19.18
CA SER A 286 -6.86 -5.69 -19.77
C SER A 286 -5.91 -4.88 -18.92
N VAL A 287 -5.03 -5.53 -18.14
CA VAL A 287 -4.00 -4.86 -17.34
C VAL A 287 -2.90 -4.37 -18.27
N VAL A 288 -2.61 -3.07 -18.24
CA VAL A 288 -1.70 -2.39 -19.17
C VAL A 288 -0.54 -1.66 -18.49
N GLN A 289 -0.67 -1.35 -17.20
CA GLN A 289 0.42 -0.79 -16.38
C GLN A 289 0.41 -1.39 -14.97
N ALA A 290 1.59 -1.48 -14.36
CA ALA A 290 1.79 -1.81 -12.96
C ALA A 290 2.84 -0.84 -12.39
N ASP A 291 2.54 -0.18 -11.27
CA ASP A 291 3.37 0.84 -10.61
C ASP A 291 3.91 1.91 -11.61
N GLY A 292 3.02 2.41 -12.47
CA GLY A 292 3.34 3.43 -13.47
C GLY A 292 4.14 2.95 -14.69
N LYS A 293 4.55 1.68 -14.74
CA LYS A 293 5.29 1.10 -15.86
C LYS A 293 4.41 0.27 -16.76
N ASN A 294 4.57 0.45 -18.07
CA ASN A 294 3.79 -0.28 -19.08
C ASN A 294 4.14 -1.77 -19.06
N VAL A 295 3.11 -2.61 -19.08
CA VAL A 295 3.23 -4.05 -19.26
C VAL A 295 2.54 -4.49 -20.55
N ARG A 296 2.93 -5.65 -21.07
CA ARG A 296 2.18 -6.27 -22.16
C ARG A 296 0.75 -6.54 -21.69
N PRO A 297 -0.28 -6.15 -22.47
CA PRO A 297 -1.66 -6.29 -22.04
C PRO A 297 -2.01 -7.72 -21.64
N ILE A 298 -2.63 -7.88 -20.47
CA ILE A 298 -3.00 -9.17 -19.88
C ILE A 298 -4.48 -9.14 -19.52
N GLU A 299 -5.25 -10.03 -20.15
CA GLU A 299 -6.68 -10.18 -19.85
C GLU A 299 -6.88 -10.98 -18.57
N VAL A 300 -7.62 -10.39 -17.62
CA VAL A 300 -7.97 -10.99 -16.33
C VAL A 300 -9.42 -10.68 -15.96
N ASP A 301 -9.97 -11.46 -15.05
CA ASP A 301 -11.29 -11.24 -14.47
C ASP A 301 -11.21 -10.57 -13.09
N GLU A 302 -10.08 -10.74 -12.40
CA GLU A 302 -9.84 -10.18 -11.06
C GLU A 302 -8.33 -10.00 -10.82
N PHE A 303 -7.97 -9.09 -9.91
CA PHE A 303 -6.61 -8.99 -9.35
C PHE A 303 -6.65 -8.46 -7.93
N GLN A 304 -5.65 -8.84 -7.12
CA GLN A 304 -5.42 -8.26 -5.82
C GLN A 304 -4.45 -7.08 -5.96
N ILE A 305 -4.72 -5.98 -5.24
CA ILE A 305 -3.85 -4.80 -5.18
C ILE A 305 -3.49 -4.51 -3.72
N GLY A 306 -2.20 -4.54 -3.40
CA GLY A 306 -1.68 -4.21 -2.06
C GLY A 306 -1.58 -2.71 -1.86
N THR A 307 -1.41 -2.30 -0.59
CA THR A 307 -1.18 -0.87 -0.29
C THR A 307 0.02 -0.35 -1.08
N ALA A 308 -0.11 0.83 -1.65
CA ALA A 308 0.88 1.53 -2.46
C ALA A 308 1.13 0.99 -3.87
N GLU A 309 0.50 -0.11 -4.28
CA GLU A 309 0.55 -0.52 -5.68
C GLU A 309 -0.39 0.31 -6.55
N THR A 310 -0.06 0.42 -7.83
CA THR A 310 -0.96 0.96 -8.86
C THR A 310 -1.08 0.00 -10.03
N TYR A 311 -2.29 -0.08 -10.60
CA TYR A 311 -2.57 -0.81 -11.83
C TYR A 311 -3.47 0.00 -12.74
N ASP A 312 -3.10 0.12 -14.01
CA ASP A 312 -4.00 0.65 -15.03
C ASP A 312 -4.60 -0.50 -15.81
N ILE A 313 -5.91 -0.45 -15.96
CA ILE A 313 -6.66 -1.40 -16.76
C ILE A 313 -7.43 -0.69 -17.87
N VAL A 314 -7.62 -1.37 -18.97
CA VAL A 314 -8.54 -0.96 -20.03
C VAL A 314 -9.71 -1.94 -20.08
N VAL A 315 -10.91 -1.40 -20.14
CA VAL A 315 -12.15 -2.18 -20.26
C VAL A 315 -12.99 -1.68 -21.44
N GLU A 316 -13.79 -2.58 -22.01
CA GLU A 316 -14.75 -2.29 -23.08
C GLU A 316 -16.14 -2.70 -22.59
N PRO A 317 -16.84 -1.83 -21.83
CA PRO A 317 -18.13 -2.17 -21.26
C PRO A 317 -19.21 -2.22 -22.36
N THR A 318 -20.04 -3.27 -22.32
CA THR A 318 -21.01 -3.56 -23.38
C THR A 318 -22.46 -3.41 -22.98
N THR A 319 -22.75 -3.36 -21.67
CA THR A 319 -24.12 -3.23 -21.15
C THR A 319 -24.33 -1.85 -20.53
N GLU A 320 -25.56 -1.54 -20.14
CA GLU A 320 -25.94 -0.21 -19.62
C GLU A 320 -25.12 0.21 -18.38
N ALA A 321 -24.80 -0.74 -17.51
CA ALA A 321 -24.02 -0.47 -16.30
C ALA A 321 -23.27 -1.71 -15.83
N HIS A 322 -22.13 -1.48 -15.16
CA HIS A 322 -21.31 -2.48 -14.51
C HIS A 322 -20.87 -1.98 -13.15
N THR A 323 -20.84 -2.85 -12.14
CA THR A 323 -20.31 -2.49 -10.82
C THR A 323 -18.81 -2.71 -10.79
N ILE A 324 -18.05 -1.67 -10.46
CA ILE A 324 -16.63 -1.78 -10.09
C ILE A 324 -16.60 -2.16 -8.62
N VAL A 325 -15.97 -3.28 -8.30
CA VAL A 325 -15.87 -3.83 -6.94
C VAL A 325 -14.43 -3.81 -6.48
N ALA A 326 -14.17 -3.17 -5.36
CA ALA A 326 -12.92 -3.26 -4.59
C ALA A 326 -13.24 -3.92 -3.24
N GLU A 327 -13.24 -5.26 -3.20
CA GLU A 327 -13.54 -6.03 -2.00
C GLU A 327 -12.28 -6.17 -1.13
N ALA A 328 -12.36 -5.81 0.15
CA ALA A 328 -11.25 -5.99 1.07
C ALA A 328 -10.81 -7.45 1.12
N MET A 329 -9.50 -7.68 1.17
CA MET A 329 -8.90 -9.03 1.15
C MET A 329 -9.48 -9.94 2.24
N ASP A 330 -9.72 -9.40 3.42
CA ASP A 330 -10.31 -10.10 4.57
C ASP A 330 -11.82 -10.33 4.46
N ARG A 331 -12.48 -9.82 3.41
CA ARG A 331 -13.94 -9.93 3.16
C ARG A 331 -14.82 -9.18 4.17
N SER A 332 -14.28 -8.22 4.91
CA SER A 332 -15.05 -7.47 5.91
C SER A 332 -15.86 -6.31 5.35
N GLY A 333 -15.69 -6.00 4.06
CA GLY A 333 -16.40 -4.95 3.35
C GLY A 333 -15.86 -4.74 1.95
N MET A 334 -16.43 -3.76 1.24
CA MET A 334 -15.99 -3.38 -0.11
C MET A 334 -16.24 -1.90 -0.37
N ALA A 335 -15.45 -1.29 -1.24
CA ALA A 335 -15.78 -0.06 -1.92
C ALA A 335 -16.39 -0.40 -3.29
N VAL A 336 -17.33 0.40 -3.76
CA VAL A 336 -17.99 0.19 -5.06
C VAL A 336 -18.16 1.50 -5.81
N ALA A 337 -18.11 1.40 -7.14
CA ALA A 337 -18.53 2.46 -8.04
C ALA A 337 -19.30 1.84 -9.23
N THR A 338 -19.96 2.67 -10.02
CA THR A 338 -20.65 2.22 -11.22
C THR A 338 -19.98 2.76 -12.47
N LEU A 339 -19.66 1.89 -13.41
CA LEU A 339 -19.33 2.26 -14.78
C LEU A 339 -20.65 2.23 -15.56
N ALA A 340 -21.12 3.39 -16.05
CA ALA A 340 -22.47 3.58 -16.53
C ALA A 340 -22.52 4.25 -17.91
N SER A 341 -23.39 3.78 -18.81
CA SER A 341 -23.59 4.42 -20.13
C SER A 341 -24.43 5.68 -20.06
N ARG A 342 -25.14 5.92 -18.97
CA ARG A 342 -25.89 7.13 -18.67
C ARG A 342 -25.95 7.38 -17.16
N ALA A 343 -26.07 8.63 -16.77
CA ALA A 343 -26.23 9.02 -15.37
C ALA A 343 -27.43 8.30 -14.72
N GLY A 344 -27.25 7.82 -13.51
CA GLY A 344 -28.25 7.11 -12.71
C GLY A 344 -28.44 5.64 -13.08
N ALA A 345 -27.76 5.11 -14.10
CA ALA A 345 -27.78 3.67 -14.37
C ALA A 345 -27.03 2.90 -13.27
N ARG A 346 -27.53 1.73 -12.88
CA ARG A 346 -26.96 0.90 -11.81
C ARG A 346 -26.87 -0.55 -12.24
N ALA A 347 -25.86 -1.22 -11.73
CA ALA A 347 -25.72 -2.67 -11.80
C ALA A 347 -25.80 -3.28 -10.39
N PRO A 348 -26.16 -4.57 -10.28
CA PRO A 348 -26.20 -5.24 -8.99
C PRO A 348 -24.83 -5.22 -8.29
N VAL A 349 -24.80 -4.88 -7.01
CA VAL A 349 -23.62 -5.03 -6.16
C VAL A 349 -23.56 -6.48 -5.68
N PRO A 350 -22.48 -7.23 -5.94
CA PRO A 350 -22.38 -8.61 -5.45
C PRO A 350 -22.28 -8.66 -3.92
N SER A 351 -22.73 -9.76 -3.33
CA SER A 351 -22.48 -10.01 -1.91
C SER A 351 -21.00 -10.18 -1.62
N LEU A 352 -20.59 -9.89 -0.38
CA LEU A 352 -19.28 -10.26 0.12
C LEU A 352 -19.08 -11.76 0.01
N ARG A 353 -17.88 -12.16 -0.36
CA ARG A 353 -17.45 -13.55 -0.33
C ARG A 353 -17.21 -13.99 1.12
N ASP A 354 -17.08 -15.30 1.30
CA ASP A 354 -16.74 -15.87 2.59
C ASP A 354 -15.34 -15.42 3.07
N PRO A 355 -15.12 -15.26 4.39
CA PRO A 355 -13.81 -14.94 4.94
C PRO A 355 -12.72 -15.92 4.49
N VAL A 356 -11.52 -15.39 4.27
CA VAL A 356 -10.35 -16.19 3.90
C VAL A 356 -9.84 -16.94 5.13
N LEU A 357 -9.43 -18.19 4.91
CA LEU A 357 -8.76 -18.99 5.92
C LEU A 357 -7.32 -19.26 5.46
N LEU A 358 -6.34 -18.90 6.29
CA LEU A 358 -4.95 -19.26 6.07
C LEU A 358 -4.76 -20.77 6.02
N THR A 359 -3.81 -21.21 5.22
CA THR A 359 -3.44 -22.62 5.03
C THR A 359 -2.06 -22.90 5.60
N MET A 360 -1.64 -24.14 5.63
CA MET A 360 -0.27 -24.50 6.03
C MET A 360 0.80 -23.97 5.06
N THR A 361 0.44 -23.73 3.79
CA THR A 361 1.32 -23.05 2.83
C THR A 361 1.59 -21.62 3.26
N ASP A 362 0.56 -20.91 3.76
CA ASP A 362 0.67 -19.54 4.28
C ASP A 362 1.47 -19.46 5.59
N MET A 363 1.68 -20.61 6.22
CA MET A 363 2.54 -20.76 7.40
C MET A 363 3.98 -21.16 7.04
N GLY A 364 4.37 -21.14 5.75
CA GLY A 364 5.71 -21.52 5.30
C GLY A 364 6.01 -23.01 5.38
N HIS A 365 5.01 -23.85 5.44
CA HIS A 365 5.12 -25.30 5.39
C HIS A 365 4.73 -25.87 4.01
N GLY A 366 4.85 -25.11 2.94
CA GLY A 366 4.63 -25.51 1.56
C GLY A 366 5.64 -26.58 1.13
N GLY A 367 5.15 -27.79 0.85
CA GLY A 367 5.97 -28.94 0.48
C GLY A 367 5.43 -30.26 1.02
N MET A 368 4.44 -30.22 1.89
CA MET A 368 3.64 -31.38 2.25
C MET A 368 2.36 -31.33 1.41
N ASP A 369 2.46 -31.83 0.15
CA ASP A 369 1.34 -31.95 -0.76
C ASP A 369 0.24 -32.81 -0.16
N HIS A 370 -0.83 -32.18 0.29
CA HIS A 370 -2.13 -32.79 0.49
C HIS A 370 -3.10 -32.44 -0.67
N SER A 371 -2.57 -32.21 -1.87
CA SER A 371 -3.38 -32.09 -3.07
C SER A 371 -3.77 -33.47 -3.57
N GLY A 372 -4.96 -33.93 -3.22
CA GLY A 372 -5.54 -35.12 -3.82
C GLY A 372 -6.40 -35.95 -2.87
N GLY A 373 -7.49 -35.40 -2.43
CA GLY A 373 -8.53 -36.13 -1.74
C GLY A 373 -9.91 -35.64 -2.16
N ASP A 374 -10.41 -36.15 -3.29
CA ASP A 374 -11.82 -36.12 -3.63
C ASP A 374 -12.62 -36.76 -2.48
N HIS A 375 -13.34 -35.94 -1.71
CA HIS A 375 -14.09 -36.37 -0.53
C HIS A 375 -15.46 -36.98 -0.86
N SER A 376 -15.60 -37.62 -2.02
CA SER A 376 -16.76 -38.44 -2.33
C SER A 376 -16.36 -39.90 -2.40
N ASN A 377 -16.70 -40.67 -1.35
CA ASN A 377 -16.58 -42.13 -1.21
C ASN A 377 -15.23 -42.71 -0.74
N MET A 378 -15.07 -42.86 0.58
CA MET A 378 -14.38 -44.04 1.11
C MET A 378 -14.88 -44.40 2.51
N GLY A 379 -15.32 -45.68 2.61
CA GLY A 379 -15.70 -46.30 3.86
C GLY A 379 -14.51 -46.50 4.80
N HIS A 380 -14.82 -46.58 6.09
CA HIS A 380 -13.91 -46.75 7.21
C HIS A 380 -12.86 -47.85 7.01
N ALA A 381 -11.58 -47.43 6.96
CA ALA A 381 -10.46 -48.25 7.42
C ALA A 381 -9.55 -47.35 8.28
N PRO A 382 -9.13 -47.74 9.50
CA PRO A 382 -8.27 -46.95 10.33
C PRO A 382 -6.84 -47.01 9.81
N SER A 383 -6.39 -45.93 9.13
CA SER A 383 -4.96 -45.74 8.85
C SER A 383 -4.28 -45.19 10.10
N THR A 384 -3.59 -46.02 10.84
CA THR A 384 -2.67 -45.68 11.92
C THR A 384 -1.39 -45.10 11.33
N GLY A 385 -1.45 -43.87 10.91
CA GLY A 385 -0.32 -43.03 10.52
C GLY A 385 -0.63 -41.58 10.85
N GLY A 386 -0.88 -41.32 12.12
CA GLY A 386 -1.05 -39.94 12.60
C GLY A 386 0.27 -39.21 12.45
N MET A 387 0.33 -38.21 11.55
CA MET A 387 1.40 -37.23 11.62
C MET A 387 1.31 -36.54 12.98
N ASP A 388 2.40 -36.58 13.72
CA ASP A 388 2.54 -35.89 14.99
C ASP A 388 2.62 -34.38 14.73
N HIS A 389 1.45 -33.72 14.68
CA HIS A 389 1.36 -32.25 14.58
C HIS A 389 1.98 -31.52 15.79
N GLY A 390 2.36 -32.25 16.85
CA GLY A 390 3.10 -31.72 17.99
C GLY A 390 4.57 -31.41 17.71
N SER A 391 5.10 -31.84 16.56
CA SER A 391 6.52 -31.62 16.18
C SER A 391 6.73 -30.38 15.29
N MET A 392 5.69 -29.70 14.83
CA MET A 392 5.83 -28.47 14.05
C MET A 392 6.34 -27.33 14.94
N LYS A 393 7.64 -27.07 14.87
CA LYS A 393 8.28 -25.99 15.61
C LYS A 393 8.20 -24.70 14.82
N MET A 394 7.03 -24.06 14.79
CA MET A 394 6.81 -22.74 14.16
C MET A 394 7.79 -21.66 14.63
N ARG A 395 8.38 -21.86 15.81
CA ARG A 395 9.34 -20.96 16.45
C ARG A 395 10.78 -21.50 16.40
N ASP A 396 11.07 -22.43 15.49
CA ASP A 396 12.43 -22.95 15.34
C ASP A 396 13.27 -21.96 14.55
N THR A 397 14.05 -21.17 15.26
CA THR A 397 14.95 -20.16 14.69
C THR A 397 16.25 -20.74 14.15
N SER A 398 16.45 -22.07 14.21
CA SER A 398 17.70 -22.72 13.77
C SER A 398 17.93 -22.64 12.25
N SER A 399 16.86 -22.41 11.48
CA SER A 399 16.93 -22.24 10.02
C SER A 399 17.20 -20.79 9.57
N LEU A 400 17.15 -19.83 10.51
CA LEU A 400 17.41 -18.43 10.18
C LEU A 400 18.89 -18.18 9.89
N PRO A 401 19.22 -17.35 8.89
CA PRO A 401 20.60 -16.98 8.62
C PRO A 401 21.20 -16.15 9.76
N PRO A 402 22.53 -16.15 9.90
CA PRO A 402 23.22 -15.50 11.04
C PRO A 402 23.00 -13.99 11.18
N ASN A 403 22.60 -13.30 10.11
CA ASN A 403 22.30 -11.87 10.12
C ASN A 403 20.96 -11.55 10.78
N VAL A 404 20.05 -12.53 10.92
CA VAL A 404 18.76 -12.33 11.57
C VAL A 404 18.93 -12.34 13.08
N ALA A 405 18.52 -11.24 13.72
CA ALA A 405 18.62 -11.08 15.16
C ALA A 405 17.46 -11.84 15.86
N VAL A 406 17.77 -13.03 16.39
CA VAL A 406 16.81 -13.81 17.14
C VAL A 406 16.48 -13.13 18.48
N GLY A 407 15.20 -12.83 18.69
CA GLY A 407 14.74 -12.12 19.88
C GLY A 407 13.20 -12.11 20.01
N PRO A 408 12.67 -11.30 20.93
CA PRO A 408 11.22 -11.24 21.17
C PRO A 408 10.41 -10.65 20.01
N GLY A 409 11.06 -10.12 18.98
CA GLY A 409 10.44 -9.64 17.74
C GLY A 409 10.15 -10.72 16.72
N ILE A 410 10.49 -11.99 17.00
CA ILE A 410 10.24 -13.13 16.10
C ILE A 410 9.39 -14.15 16.85
N ASP A 411 8.17 -14.40 16.37
CA ASP A 411 7.27 -15.42 16.91
C ASP A 411 6.97 -16.56 15.92
N MET A 412 7.32 -16.37 14.65
CA MET A 412 7.19 -17.37 13.60
C MET A 412 8.41 -17.35 12.68
N VAL A 413 8.74 -18.48 12.09
CA VAL A 413 9.77 -18.65 11.05
C VAL A 413 9.22 -19.54 9.95
N SER A 414 9.32 -19.09 8.72
CA SER A 414 8.99 -19.90 7.55
C SER A 414 10.08 -20.94 7.33
N ALA A 415 9.77 -22.21 7.63
CA ALA A 415 10.76 -23.30 7.54
C ALA A 415 11.14 -23.62 6.08
N ASN A 416 10.24 -23.37 5.13
CA ASN A 416 10.46 -23.63 3.71
C ASN A 416 9.73 -22.56 2.86
N PRO A 417 10.28 -21.32 2.80
CA PRO A 417 9.64 -20.22 2.08
C PRO A 417 9.65 -20.48 0.57
N ALA A 418 8.48 -20.75 0.02
CA ALA A 418 8.30 -20.94 -1.42
C ALA A 418 8.31 -19.60 -2.18
N ASP A 419 8.71 -19.62 -3.46
CA ASP A 419 8.47 -18.49 -4.36
C ASP A 419 6.97 -18.41 -4.66
N ARG A 420 6.33 -17.30 -4.23
CA ARG A 420 4.90 -17.06 -4.37
C ARG A 420 4.55 -16.00 -5.43
N MET A 421 5.45 -15.72 -6.36
CA MET A 421 5.20 -14.79 -7.48
C MET A 421 4.06 -15.25 -8.41
N GLY A 422 3.71 -16.53 -8.39
CA GLY A 422 2.61 -17.11 -9.16
C GLY A 422 1.29 -17.17 -8.39
N ASP A 423 1.24 -16.72 -7.15
CA ASP A 423 0.03 -16.76 -6.35
C ASP A 423 -0.87 -15.55 -6.66
N PRO A 424 -2.18 -15.75 -6.76
CA PRO A 424 -3.12 -14.68 -7.10
C PRO A 424 -3.45 -13.74 -5.93
N GLY A 425 -2.92 -14.02 -4.75
CA GLY A 425 -3.24 -13.36 -3.49
C GLY A 425 -4.18 -14.19 -2.60
N LEU A 426 -4.18 -13.87 -1.31
CA LEU A 426 -4.93 -14.63 -0.30
C LEU A 426 -6.42 -14.75 -0.65
N GLY A 427 -6.91 -15.97 -0.68
CA GLY A 427 -8.31 -16.30 -0.94
C GLY A 427 -8.76 -16.16 -2.39
N LEU A 428 -7.83 -16.12 -3.35
CA LEU A 428 -8.12 -16.04 -4.78
C LEU A 428 -7.70 -17.30 -5.56
N ASP A 429 -7.16 -18.33 -4.90
CA ASP A 429 -6.65 -19.55 -5.57
C ASP A 429 -7.73 -20.37 -6.30
N ASN A 430 -8.98 -20.32 -5.84
CA ASN A 430 -10.06 -21.18 -6.32
C ASN A 430 -11.34 -20.41 -6.66
N VAL A 431 -11.21 -19.20 -7.22
CA VAL A 431 -12.39 -18.36 -7.57
C VAL A 431 -13.05 -18.73 -8.89
N GLY A 432 -12.49 -19.68 -9.65
CA GLY A 432 -13.07 -20.22 -10.88
C GLY A 432 -12.93 -19.33 -12.12
N HIS A 433 -12.13 -18.26 -12.05
CA HIS A 433 -11.85 -17.35 -13.15
C HIS A 433 -10.37 -16.91 -13.10
N LYS A 434 -9.90 -16.21 -14.14
CA LYS A 434 -8.50 -15.80 -14.22
C LYS A 434 -8.20 -14.62 -13.30
N VAL A 435 -7.27 -14.83 -12.36
CA VAL A 435 -6.72 -13.79 -11.49
C VAL A 435 -5.30 -13.46 -11.94
N LEU A 436 -4.95 -12.17 -11.91
CA LEU A 436 -3.58 -11.71 -12.18
C LEU A 436 -2.61 -12.22 -11.11
N THR A 437 -1.45 -12.66 -11.57
CA THR A 437 -0.30 -12.96 -10.70
C THR A 437 0.90 -12.14 -11.15
N TYR A 438 1.92 -11.99 -10.30
CA TYR A 438 3.17 -11.33 -10.75
C TYR A 438 3.85 -12.10 -11.90
N ARG A 439 3.66 -13.41 -12.01
CA ARG A 439 4.20 -14.21 -13.13
C ARG A 439 3.57 -13.88 -14.47
N ASP A 440 2.37 -13.34 -14.49
CA ASP A 440 1.71 -12.93 -15.73
C ASP A 440 2.30 -11.62 -16.29
N LEU A 441 2.91 -10.78 -15.44
CA LEU A 441 3.42 -9.48 -15.83
C LEU A 441 4.69 -9.60 -16.69
N THR A 442 4.72 -8.84 -17.77
CA THR A 442 5.89 -8.73 -18.66
C THR A 442 6.02 -7.26 -19.05
N ALA A 443 7.19 -6.66 -18.85
CA ALA A 443 7.44 -5.28 -19.25
C ALA A 443 7.19 -5.10 -20.76
N LEU A 444 6.51 -4.02 -21.14
CA LEU A 444 6.27 -3.69 -22.55
C LEU A 444 7.58 -3.33 -23.24
N GLU A 445 8.35 -2.43 -22.64
CA GLU A 445 9.65 -2.02 -23.09
C GLU A 445 10.77 -2.84 -22.42
N PRO A 446 11.91 -3.03 -23.08
CA PRO A 446 13.06 -3.68 -22.44
C PRO A 446 13.58 -2.85 -21.27
N ASN A 447 14.04 -3.53 -20.22
CA ASN A 447 14.73 -2.89 -19.09
C ASN A 447 16.07 -2.29 -19.53
N ASP A 448 16.42 -1.16 -18.92
CA ASP A 448 17.63 -0.39 -19.30
C ASP A 448 18.94 -1.11 -18.93
N ASP A 449 18.93 -1.92 -17.85
CA ASP A 449 20.13 -2.59 -17.35
C ASP A 449 20.20 -4.07 -17.72
N PRO A 450 21.02 -4.45 -18.73
CA PRO A 450 21.19 -5.84 -19.15
C PRO A 450 22.10 -6.65 -18.24
N ARG A 451 22.74 -6.05 -17.24
CA ARG A 451 23.74 -6.72 -16.40
C ARG A 451 23.09 -7.79 -15.50
N LYS A 452 23.84 -8.85 -15.21
CA LYS A 452 23.47 -9.78 -14.14
C LYS A 452 23.81 -9.15 -12.78
N PRO A 453 23.03 -9.43 -11.73
CA PRO A 453 23.37 -8.99 -10.39
C PRO A 453 24.76 -9.49 -9.98
N SER A 454 25.58 -8.59 -9.44
CA SER A 454 26.91 -8.87 -8.92
C SER A 454 26.89 -9.32 -7.47
N ARG A 455 25.80 -9.00 -6.75
CA ARG A 455 25.59 -9.30 -5.34
C ARG A 455 24.18 -9.87 -5.13
N HIS A 456 24.10 -10.80 -4.18
CA HIS A 456 22.83 -11.38 -3.72
C HIS A 456 22.66 -11.11 -2.24
N MET A 457 21.49 -10.72 -1.83
CA MET A 457 21.15 -10.56 -0.41
C MET A 457 19.77 -11.13 -0.12
N GLN A 458 19.56 -11.51 1.12
CA GLN A 458 18.29 -12.00 1.63
C GLN A 458 17.90 -11.16 2.85
N ILE A 459 16.65 -10.74 2.89
CA ILE A 459 16.07 -9.94 3.97
C ILE A 459 14.83 -10.69 4.46
N HIS A 460 14.75 -10.89 5.77
CA HIS A 460 13.64 -11.54 6.43
C HIS A 460 12.64 -10.51 6.97
N LEU A 461 11.37 -10.65 6.58
CA LEU A 461 10.25 -9.90 7.12
C LEU A 461 9.80 -10.66 8.37
N THR A 462 10.02 -10.08 9.52
CA THR A 462 9.82 -10.74 10.82
C THR A 462 8.82 -9.98 11.66
N GLY A 463 8.11 -10.68 12.54
CA GLY A 463 7.11 -10.07 13.39
C GLY A 463 6.86 -10.83 14.68
N ASN A 464 6.26 -10.12 15.63
CA ASN A 464 5.61 -10.68 16.79
C ASN A 464 4.24 -10.03 16.93
N MET A 465 3.20 -10.76 16.52
CA MET A 465 1.85 -10.25 16.46
C MET A 465 1.32 -9.93 17.87
N GLU A 466 1.50 -10.81 18.86
CA GLU A 466 1.06 -10.58 20.25
C GLU A 466 1.60 -9.26 20.84
N ARG A 467 2.80 -8.84 20.44
CA ARG A 467 3.47 -7.62 20.92
C ARG A 467 3.35 -6.46 19.95
N TYR A 468 2.77 -6.70 18.80
CA TYR A 468 2.68 -5.77 17.68
C TYR A 468 4.05 -5.16 17.34
N MET A 469 5.01 -6.03 17.07
CA MET A 469 6.37 -5.70 16.69
C MET A 469 6.65 -6.22 15.29
N TRP A 470 7.09 -5.36 14.41
CA TRP A 470 7.39 -5.68 13.02
C TRP A 470 8.81 -5.22 12.68
N SER A 471 9.53 -5.98 11.86
CA SER A 471 10.95 -5.68 11.62
C SER A 471 11.49 -6.34 10.36
N PHE A 472 12.64 -5.86 9.92
CA PHE A 472 13.51 -6.57 9.00
C PHE A 472 14.62 -7.28 9.79
N ASP A 473 14.93 -8.52 9.43
CA ASP A 473 15.99 -9.34 10.03
C ASP A 473 15.94 -9.39 11.57
N GLY A 474 14.73 -9.41 12.15
CA GLY A 474 14.53 -9.45 13.60
C GLY A 474 14.84 -8.15 14.34
N ARG A 475 15.15 -7.08 13.64
CA ARG A 475 15.51 -5.78 14.22
C ARG A 475 14.45 -4.72 13.91
N LYS A 476 13.81 -4.24 14.98
CA LYS A 476 12.96 -3.05 14.88
C LYS A 476 13.83 -1.85 14.56
N PHE A 477 13.45 -1.07 13.55
CA PHE A 477 14.21 0.11 13.14
C PHE A 477 14.52 1.08 14.30
N ASN A 478 15.77 1.50 14.36
CA ASN A 478 16.28 2.50 15.28
C ASN A 478 17.26 3.41 14.54
N ALA A 479 16.84 4.61 14.22
CA ALA A 479 17.63 5.58 13.44
C ALA A 479 19.00 5.93 14.04
N VAL A 480 19.19 5.70 15.33
CA VAL A 480 20.48 5.99 16.02
C VAL A 480 21.42 4.80 16.02
N ALA A 481 20.88 3.57 16.11
CA ALA A 481 21.66 2.36 16.32
C ALA A 481 21.84 1.49 15.07
N ASP A 482 20.91 1.59 14.11
CA ASP A 482 20.92 0.72 12.95
C ASP A 482 21.86 1.25 11.87
N GLN A 483 22.54 0.30 11.24
CA GLN A 483 23.35 0.60 10.05
C GLN A 483 22.47 0.48 8.81
N PRO A 484 22.52 1.45 7.87
CA PRO A 484 21.78 1.35 6.63
C PRO A 484 22.30 0.20 5.76
N ILE A 485 21.44 -0.33 4.90
CA ILE A 485 21.83 -1.21 3.81
C ILE A 485 22.57 -0.35 2.78
N ARG A 486 23.83 -0.71 2.49
CA ARG A 486 24.68 0.10 1.61
C ARG A 486 24.88 -0.55 0.26
N PHE A 487 24.70 0.26 -0.78
CA PHE A 487 25.01 -0.06 -2.17
C PHE A 487 26.04 0.93 -2.73
N ALA A 488 26.95 0.41 -3.54
CA ALA A 488 27.77 1.27 -4.34
C ALA A 488 26.93 1.92 -5.45
N TYR A 489 27.30 3.11 -5.89
CA TYR A 489 26.64 3.73 -7.03
C TYR A 489 26.67 2.80 -8.26
N ASN A 490 25.52 2.64 -8.88
CA ASN A 490 25.31 1.78 -10.04
C ASN A 490 25.60 0.27 -9.77
N GLU A 491 25.55 -0.16 -8.52
CA GLU A 491 25.61 -1.58 -8.16
C GLU A 491 24.34 -2.30 -8.59
N ARG A 492 24.48 -3.48 -9.18
CA ARG A 492 23.35 -4.35 -9.57
C ARG A 492 23.21 -5.46 -8.54
N VAL A 493 22.11 -5.46 -7.79
CA VAL A 493 21.89 -6.34 -6.65
C VAL A 493 20.62 -7.17 -6.83
N ARG A 494 20.67 -8.46 -6.50
CA ARG A 494 19.48 -9.30 -6.34
C ARG A 494 19.09 -9.34 -4.88
N VAL A 495 17.85 -8.99 -4.59
CA VAL A 495 17.28 -9.02 -3.24
C VAL A 495 16.18 -10.08 -3.20
N LYS A 496 16.30 -11.02 -2.26
CA LYS A 496 15.25 -11.99 -1.93
C LYS A 496 14.62 -11.57 -0.60
N LEU A 497 13.33 -11.29 -0.62
CA LEU A 497 12.52 -11.08 0.58
C LEU A 497 11.93 -12.41 1.01
N VAL A 498 12.00 -12.72 2.30
CA VAL A 498 11.40 -13.92 2.90
C VAL A 498 10.43 -13.46 3.98
N ASN A 499 9.18 -13.89 3.88
CA ASN A 499 8.16 -13.53 4.84
C ASN A 499 8.01 -14.62 5.91
N ASP A 500 8.51 -14.34 7.10
CA ASP A 500 8.41 -15.19 8.28
C ASP A 500 7.18 -14.88 9.14
N THR A 501 6.12 -14.33 8.53
CA THR A 501 4.90 -13.94 9.25
C THR A 501 3.65 -14.50 8.57
N MET A 502 2.51 -14.42 9.26
CA MET A 502 1.20 -14.84 8.74
C MET A 502 0.54 -13.79 7.85
N MET A 503 1.10 -12.59 7.72
CA MET A 503 0.49 -11.48 7.00
C MET A 503 1.23 -11.19 5.70
N ALA A 504 0.51 -10.77 4.68
CA ALA A 504 1.12 -10.25 3.45
C ALA A 504 1.72 -8.87 3.72
N HIS A 505 2.93 -8.62 3.21
CA HIS A 505 3.61 -7.33 3.36
C HIS A 505 3.90 -6.71 2.00
N PRO A 506 3.34 -5.51 1.69
CA PRO A 506 3.74 -4.72 0.55
C PRO A 506 5.04 -3.98 0.89
N ILE A 507 6.14 -4.38 0.30
CA ILE A 507 7.46 -3.81 0.54
C ILE A 507 7.79 -2.80 -0.54
N HIS A 508 8.07 -1.58 -0.11
CA HIS A 508 8.38 -0.44 -0.96
C HIS A 508 9.82 0.05 -0.77
N LEU A 509 10.47 0.40 -1.87
CA LEU A 509 11.76 1.08 -1.90
C LEU A 509 11.60 2.45 -2.56
N HIS A 510 11.97 3.49 -1.84
CA HIS A 510 11.97 4.86 -2.34
C HIS A 510 13.04 5.10 -3.41
N GLY A 511 12.78 6.04 -4.30
CA GLY A 511 13.74 6.56 -5.28
C GLY A 511 14.16 5.58 -6.38
N HIS A 512 13.66 4.34 -6.37
CA HIS A 512 14.08 3.31 -7.31
C HIS A 512 12.90 2.50 -7.84
N PHE A 513 13.07 2.01 -9.08
CA PHE A 513 12.33 0.85 -9.57
C PHE A 513 13.21 -0.39 -9.49
N PHE A 514 12.60 -1.53 -9.23
CA PHE A 514 13.25 -2.83 -9.26
C PHE A 514 12.51 -3.77 -10.22
N GLU A 515 13.22 -4.72 -10.81
CA GLU A 515 12.66 -5.69 -11.74
C GLU A 515 12.32 -6.99 -10.99
N LEU A 516 11.05 -7.41 -11.05
CA LEU A 516 10.62 -8.65 -10.42
C LEU A 516 11.19 -9.86 -11.16
N VAL A 517 11.88 -10.74 -10.43
CA VAL A 517 12.39 -12.01 -10.95
C VAL A 517 11.24 -13.01 -10.98
N ASN A 518 10.30 -12.81 -11.89
CA ASN A 518 9.01 -13.51 -11.95
C ASN A 518 8.96 -14.66 -12.97
N GLY A 519 10.07 -14.94 -13.66
CA GLY A 519 10.15 -15.97 -14.70
C GLY A 519 10.08 -15.42 -16.13
N ALA A 520 9.79 -14.14 -16.32
CA ALA A 520 9.93 -13.47 -17.62
C ALA A 520 11.40 -13.40 -18.05
N ASP A 521 11.62 -13.18 -19.37
CA ASP A 521 12.95 -12.83 -19.85
C ASP A 521 13.50 -11.62 -19.09
N ARG A 522 14.78 -11.67 -18.72
CA ARG A 522 15.39 -10.65 -17.86
C ARG A 522 15.23 -9.22 -18.39
N MET A 523 15.27 -9.04 -19.71
CA MET A 523 15.07 -7.73 -20.32
C MET A 523 13.61 -7.27 -20.31
N HIS A 524 12.68 -8.15 -19.97
CA HIS A 524 11.25 -7.85 -19.88
C HIS A 524 10.64 -8.22 -18.52
N GLN A 525 11.45 -8.34 -17.47
CA GLN A 525 10.96 -8.42 -16.11
C GLN A 525 10.21 -7.12 -15.77
N PRO A 526 9.01 -7.22 -15.15
CA PRO A 526 8.22 -6.02 -14.86
C PRO A 526 8.91 -5.16 -13.79
N GLN A 527 8.98 -3.86 -14.07
CA GLN A 527 9.48 -2.88 -13.11
C GLN A 527 8.37 -2.49 -12.14
N LYS A 528 8.68 -2.50 -10.85
CA LYS A 528 7.80 -2.05 -9.78
C LYS A 528 8.62 -1.29 -8.71
N HIS A 529 7.94 -0.52 -7.88
CA HIS A 529 8.51 0.11 -6.68
C HIS A 529 7.93 -0.50 -5.40
N THR A 530 6.86 -1.30 -5.50
CA THR A 530 6.21 -2.00 -4.39
C THR A 530 5.98 -3.46 -4.77
N VAL A 531 6.27 -4.39 -3.87
CA VAL A 531 6.02 -5.83 -4.08
C VAL A 531 5.36 -6.45 -2.86
N ILE A 532 4.27 -7.19 -3.06
CA ILE A 532 3.63 -7.97 -2.00
C ILE A 532 4.45 -9.24 -1.76
N VAL A 533 4.87 -9.45 -0.53
CA VAL A 533 5.46 -10.72 -0.10
C VAL A 533 4.41 -11.50 0.68
N GLN A 534 3.90 -12.57 0.06
CA GLN A 534 2.83 -13.40 0.62
C GLN A 534 3.30 -14.11 1.91
N PRO A 535 2.38 -14.40 2.85
CA PRO A 535 2.72 -15.08 4.12
C PRO A 535 3.47 -16.39 3.87
N GLY A 536 4.49 -16.67 4.67
CA GLY A 536 5.30 -17.89 4.58
C GLY A 536 6.03 -18.09 3.26
N GLY A 537 6.07 -17.09 2.39
CA GLY A 537 6.64 -17.15 1.06
C GLY A 537 7.85 -16.25 0.85
N SER A 538 8.26 -16.13 -0.39
CA SER A 538 9.34 -15.23 -0.79
C SER A 538 9.02 -14.53 -2.11
N ALA A 539 9.60 -13.34 -2.28
CA ALA A 539 9.63 -12.57 -3.53
C ALA A 539 11.06 -12.16 -3.83
N THR A 540 11.43 -12.11 -5.11
CA THR A 540 12.80 -11.77 -5.53
C THR A 540 12.75 -10.68 -6.59
N PHE A 541 13.64 -9.69 -6.46
CA PHE A 541 13.81 -8.64 -7.46
C PHE A 541 15.29 -8.31 -7.70
N ASP A 542 15.58 -7.73 -8.85
CA ASP A 542 16.86 -7.16 -9.21
C ASP A 542 16.77 -5.63 -9.15
N LEU A 543 17.75 -5.00 -8.54
CA LEU A 543 17.83 -3.55 -8.32
C LEU A 543 19.14 -3.02 -8.92
N THR A 544 19.06 -1.94 -9.69
CA THR A 544 20.21 -1.08 -10.00
C THR A 544 20.18 0.12 -9.08
N ALA A 545 21.22 0.28 -8.27
CA ALA A 545 21.33 1.36 -7.29
C ALA A 545 21.93 2.62 -7.97
N ASP A 546 21.14 3.32 -8.77
CA ASP A 546 21.57 4.42 -9.63
C ASP A 546 21.12 5.80 -9.18
N GLU A 547 20.34 5.89 -8.11
CA GLU A 547 19.92 7.16 -7.50
C GLU A 547 20.66 7.36 -6.15
N PRO A 548 21.66 8.26 -6.09
CA PRO A 548 22.43 8.51 -4.87
C PRO A 548 21.57 9.11 -3.76
N GLY A 549 21.78 8.68 -2.52
CA GLY A 549 21.07 9.22 -1.35
C GLY A 549 20.72 8.18 -0.30
N ASP A 550 19.99 8.63 0.71
CA ASP A 550 19.43 7.80 1.77
C ASP A 550 17.94 7.58 1.53
N TRP A 551 17.55 6.37 1.22
CA TRP A 551 16.21 6.02 0.80
C TRP A 551 15.48 5.18 1.85
N ALA A 552 14.21 5.47 2.07
CA ALA A 552 13.38 4.63 2.91
C ALA A 552 13.09 3.29 2.22
N PHE A 553 13.16 2.22 2.98
CA PHE A 553 12.79 0.86 2.60
C PHE A 553 11.90 0.30 3.70
N HIS A 554 10.64 0.03 3.41
CA HIS A 554 9.68 -0.30 4.45
C HIS A 554 8.48 -1.10 3.96
N CYS A 555 7.78 -1.73 4.92
CA CYS A 555 6.44 -2.24 4.68
C CYS A 555 5.47 -1.08 4.54
N HIS A 556 4.62 -1.09 3.50
CA HIS A 556 3.66 -0.01 3.27
C HIS A 556 2.35 -0.16 4.06
N LEU A 557 2.19 -1.20 4.87
CA LEU A 557 1.19 -1.20 5.93
C LEU A 557 1.61 -0.20 7.00
N LEU A 558 0.90 0.92 7.10
CA LEU A 558 1.29 2.09 7.91
C LEU A 558 1.64 1.73 9.35
N TYR A 559 0.81 0.90 9.99
CA TYR A 559 1.05 0.53 11.39
C TYR A 559 2.20 -0.46 11.54
N HIS A 560 2.53 -1.28 10.53
CA HIS A 560 3.73 -2.13 10.50
C HIS A 560 5.00 -1.27 10.38
N MET A 561 4.99 -0.30 9.47
CA MET A 561 6.08 0.67 9.34
C MET A 561 6.35 1.37 10.68
N HIS A 562 5.32 1.94 11.29
CA HIS A 562 5.44 2.62 12.59
C HIS A 562 5.76 1.69 13.76
N ALA A 563 5.44 0.40 13.65
CA ALA A 563 5.84 -0.60 14.65
C ALA A 563 7.27 -1.10 14.47
N GLY A 564 7.95 -0.74 13.35
CA GLY A 564 9.39 -0.96 13.17
C GLY A 564 9.84 -1.65 11.88
N MET A 565 8.94 -2.02 10.96
CA MET A 565 9.30 -2.62 9.66
C MET A 565 9.72 -1.51 8.67
N PHE A 566 10.84 -0.91 8.97
CA PHE A 566 11.46 0.20 8.25
C PHE A 566 12.98 0.03 8.27
N GLN A 567 13.68 0.46 7.22
CA GLN A 567 15.14 0.50 7.13
C GLN A 567 15.55 1.63 6.17
N ILE A 568 16.81 2.04 6.23
CA ILE A 568 17.42 2.97 5.29
C ILE A 568 18.30 2.20 4.30
N VAL A 569 18.16 2.51 3.04
CA VAL A 569 19.07 2.09 1.96
C VAL A 569 19.91 3.29 1.56
N THR A 570 21.22 3.20 1.71
CA THR A 570 22.16 4.24 1.28
C THR A 570 22.78 3.83 -0.06
N VAL A 571 22.60 4.64 -1.07
CA VAL A 571 23.31 4.52 -2.35
C VAL A 571 24.43 5.57 -2.37
N ALA A 572 25.67 5.13 -2.51
CA ALA A 572 26.84 6.03 -2.55
C ALA A 572 26.76 7.03 -3.71
N SER A 573 27.41 8.18 -3.54
CA SER A 573 27.54 9.12 -4.66
C SER A 573 28.50 8.58 -5.75
N PRO A 574 28.39 9.05 -7.00
CA PRO A 574 29.31 8.68 -8.08
C PRO A 574 30.79 8.95 -7.74
N ASP A 575 31.05 9.95 -6.91
CA ASP A 575 32.39 10.37 -6.50
C ASP A 575 32.92 9.60 -5.29
N GLY A 576 32.16 8.63 -4.77
CA GLY A 576 32.55 7.73 -3.69
C GLY A 576 32.51 8.37 -2.30
N GLU A 577 31.98 9.57 -2.13
CA GLU A 577 31.65 10.15 -0.83
C GLU A 577 30.30 9.59 -0.36
N ALA A 578 30.32 8.87 0.77
CA ALA A 578 29.12 8.30 1.41
C ALA A 578 28.76 9.09 2.68
#